data_27e49fef06157092be0e998fd91dacf7
#
_entry.id   27e49fef06157092be0e998fd91dacf7
#
_cell.length_a   1.000
_cell.length_b   1.000
_cell.length_c   1.000
_cell.angle_alpha   90.00
_cell.angle_beta   90.00
_cell.angle_gamma   90.00
#
_symmetry.space_group_name_H-M   'P 1'
#
loop_
_entity.id
_entity.type
_entity.pdbx_description
1 polymer ?
#
loop_
_entity_poly.entity_id
_entity_poly.type
_entity_poly.pdbx_seq_one_letter_code
_entity_poly.pdbx_strand_id
1 'polypeptide(L)'
;MSAIVDIVGREILDSRGNPTVECDVLLESGVMGRAAVPSGASTGSREAIELRDGDKSRYLGKGVLKAVEHINTEISEAVLGLDASEQSFLDKTLIDLDGTDNKSRLGANAMLAVSMAVARAAAEESGLPLYRYFGGMNACQLPVPMMNVINGGAHANNNLDLQELMIIPVGAPSFREAVRYGAEVFHALKKIIHDKGMSIAVGDEGGFAPNVPNHEAAIQMILDAITAAGYTPGEQSAIGLDCAASEFYKDGKYELEGEGLSLTGEQWIDMLATWVDKYPIISSEDGMAENDWDGWKLLTDRLSQKVQIVGDDLFVTNTKILKEGIDKGIANSILIKINQIGTLTETFAAIEMAKRAGYTAVISHRSGETEDSTIADIAVGLNAGQIKTGSMSRSDRMAKYNQLLRIEEDLGDVAEYPGRSAFYNLR
;
A
#
# COMPACT_ATOMS: atom_id res chain seq x y z
N MET A 1 -5.85 -1.01 33.71
CA MET A 1 -4.52 -0.76 33.11
C MET A 1 -4.06 -2.05 32.46
N SER A 2 -3.72 -1.98 31.18
CA SER A 2 -3.25 -3.13 30.37
C SER A 2 -1.74 -3.04 30.21
N ALA A 3 -1.01 -3.30 31.32
CA ALA A 3 0.44 -3.20 31.31
C ALA A 3 1.08 -4.27 30.42
N ILE A 4 2.06 -3.86 29.62
CA ILE A 4 2.90 -4.75 28.84
C ILE A 4 3.83 -5.49 29.80
N VAL A 5 3.79 -6.82 29.81
CA VAL A 5 4.61 -7.66 30.69
C VAL A 5 5.68 -8.45 29.97
N ASP A 6 5.53 -8.68 28.67
CA ASP A 6 6.54 -9.36 27.84
C ASP A 6 6.44 -8.96 26.38
N ILE A 7 7.59 -8.94 25.68
CA ILE A 7 7.69 -8.71 24.25
C ILE A 7 8.70 -9.69 23.67
N VAL A 8 8.31 -10.38 22.59
CA VAL A 8 9.14 -11.34 21.88
C VAL A 8 9.16 -11.03 20.39
N GLY A 9 10.31 -10.56 19.89
CA GLY A 9 10.58 -10.42 18.46
C GLY A 9 11.16 -11.70 17.87
N ARG A 10 10.83 -12.00 16.63
CA ARG A 10 11.40 -13.12 15.87
C ARG A 10 11.56 -12.80 14.39
N GLU A 11 12.46 -13.53 13.74
CA GLU A 11 12.62 -13.54 12.30
C GLU A 11 11.65 -14.55 11.69
N ILE A 12 10.83 -14.12 10.71
CA ILE A 12 9.97 -14.97 9.90
C ILE A 12 10.26 -14.73 8.41
N LEU A 13 9.58 -15.41 7.51
CA LEU A 13 9.74 -15.23 6.07
C LEU A 13 8.52 -14.52 5.47
N ASP A 14 8.79 -13.59 4.55
CA ASP A 14 7.77 -12.92 3.76
C ASP A 14 7.36 -13.74 2.51
N SER A 15 6.40 -13.22 1.74
CA SER A 15 5.87 -13.83 0.51
C SER A 15 6.90 -14.05 -0.60
N ARG A 16 8.08 -13.45 -0.50
CA ARG A 16 9.21 -13.63 -1.43
C ARG A 16 10.27 -14.57 -0.88
N GLY A 17 10.07 -15.15 0.32
CA GLY A 17 11.06 -15.98 1.01
C GLY A 17 12.21 -15.18 1.63
N ASN A 18 12.06 -13.86 1.80
CA ASN A 18 13.03 -13.04 2.51
C ASN A 18 12.66 -12.90 3.99
N PRO A 19 13.65 -12.77 4.89
CA PRO A 19 13.39 -12.52 6.29
C PRO A 19 12.64 -11.21 6.53
N THR A 20 11.72 -11.22 7.49
CA THR A 20 11.07 -10.05 8.05
C THR A 20 10.83 -10.25 9.55
N VAL A 21 10.33 -9.20 10.22
CA VAL A 21 10.18 -9.15 11.67
C VAL A 21 8.73 -9.43 12.06
N GLU A 22 8.54 -10.30 13.06
CA GLU A 22 7.28 -10.51 13.76
C GLU A 22 7.48 -10.25 15.26
N CYS A 23 6.47 -9.69 15.91
CA CYS A 23 6.50 -9.40 17.35
C CYS A 23 5.24 -9.91 18.03
N ASP A 24 5.42 -10.54 19.19
CA ASP A 24 4.37 -10.82 20.16
C ASP A 24 4.49 -9.86 21.34
N VAL A 25 3.36 -9.32 21.78
CA VAL A 25 3.23 -8.50 22.99
C VAL A 25 2.24 -9.17 23.93
N LEU A 26 2.66 -9.43 25.17
CA LEU A 26 1.82 -10.02 26.23
C LEU A 26 1.46 -8.95 27.26
N LEU A 27 0.17 -8.88 27.60
CA LEU A 27 -0.36 -8.00 28.63
C LEU A 27 -0.50 -8.72 29.97
N GLU A 28 -0.56 -7.96 31.08
CA GLU A 28 -0.76 -8.47 32.45
C GLU A 28 -2.03 -9.33 32.57
N SER A 29 -3.06 -9.05 31.77
CA SER A 29 -4.29 -9.86 31.70
C SER A 29 -4.11 -11.24 31.08
N GLY A 30 -2.98 -11.51 30.41
CA GLY A 30 -2.74 -12.71 29.63
C GLY A 30 -3.13 -12.57 28.15
N VAL A 31 -3.68 -11.43 27.75
CA VAL A 31 -3.97 -11.14 26.34
C VAL A 31 -2.66 -10.95 25.56
N MET A 32 -2.61 -11.49 24.34
CA MET A 32 -1.46 -11.40 23.45
C MET A 32 -1.84 -10.76 22.12
N GLY A 33 -1.03 -9.81 21.64
CA GLY A 33 -1.08 -9.26 20.29
C GLY A 33 0.11 -9.72 19.48
N ARG A 34 -0.11 -10.10 18.21
CA ARG A 34 0.95 -10.49 17.26
C ARG A 34 0.84 -9.67 16.00
N ALA A 35 1.96 -9.19 15.47
CA ALA A 35 2.02 -8.50 14.20
C ALA A 35 3.31 -8.80 13.45
N ALA A 36 3.23 -8.82 12.11
CA ALA A 36 4.36 -9.01 11.21
C ALA A 36 4.49 -7.82 10.24
N VAL A 37 5.70 -7.46 9.92
CA VAL A 37 6.03 -6.26 9.13
C VAL A 37 6.23 -6.62 7.65
N PRO A 38 5.65 -5.86 6.70
CA PRO A 38 5.92 -6.03 5.28
C PRO A 38 7.28 -5.43 4.87
N SER A 39 7.74 -5.78 3.65
CA SER A 39 9.02 -5.32 3.09
C SER A 39 8.86 -4.93 1.62
N GLY A 40 9.44 -3.79 1.20
CA GLY A 40 9.39 -3.31 -0.18
C GLY A 40 10.42 -3.97 -1.12
N ALA A 41 10.13 -3.95 -2.43
CA ALA A 41 11.09 -4.23 -3.49
C ALA A 41 11.64 -2.92 -4.09
N SER A 42 10.77 -2.08 -4.65
CA SER A 42 11.05 -0.67 -4.93
C SER A 42 10.87 0.14 -3.65
N THR A 43 11.76 1.07 -3.38
CA THR A 43 11.74 1.87 -2.15
C THR A 43 12.08 3.32 -2.46
N GLY A 44 11.27 4.25 -1.95
CA GLY A 44 11.58 5.68 -1.99
C GLY A 44 12.85 5.99 -1.21
N SER A 45 13.68 6.87 -1.75
CA SER A 45 14.98 7.20 -1.15
C SER A 45 14.87 7.84 0.25
N ARG A 46 13.68 8.33 0.60
CA ARG A 46 13.40 9.01 1.87
C ARG A 46 12.57 8.17 2.85
N GLU A 47 12.36 6.88 2.58
CA GLU A 47 11.69 5.97 3.51
C GLU A 47 12.49 5.83 4.82
N ALA A 48 11.79 5.58 5.91
CA ALA A 48 12.41 5.12 7.14
C ALA A 48 13.14 3.78 6.91
N ILE A 49 14.26 3.59 7.60
CA ILE A 49 15.19 2.50 7.33
C ILE A 49 14.62 1.16 7.81
N GLU A 50 14.50 0.23 6.88
CA GLU A 50 14.36 -1.20 7.17
C GLU A 50 15.74 -1.75 7.54
N LEU A 51 15.91 -2.10 8.82
CA LEU A 51 17.20 -2.58 9.30
C LEU A 51 17.46 -4.02 8.87
N ARG A 52 18.51 -4.20 8.07
CA ARG A 52 19.01 -5.50 7.59
C ARG A 52 20.40 -5.76 8.16
N ASP A 53 20.72 -7.04 8.41
CA ASP A 53 22.00 -7.43 9.02
C ASP A 53 23.21 -7.17 8.13
N GLY A 54 23.04 -7.29 6.81
CA GLY A 54 24.11 -7.13 5.83
C GLY A 54 25.10 -8.32 5.77
N ASP A 55 24.90 -9.34 6.60
CA ASP A 55 25.71 -10.55 6.62
C ASP A 55 25.41 -11.43 5.41
N LYS A 56 26.28 -11.42 4.43
CA LYS A 56 26.13 -12.18 3.17
C LYS A 56 26.07 -13.69 3.36
N SER A 57 26.53 -14.23 4.50
CA SER A 57 26.48 -15.66 4.80
C SER A 57 25.07 -16.13 5.24
N ARG A 58 24.20 -15.19 5.63
CA ARG A 58 22.80 -15.46 5.99
C ARG A 58 21.85 -14.69 5.08
N TYR A 59 20.91 -15.40 4.43
CA TYR A 59 19.89 -14.82 3.56
C TYR A 59 20.43 -13.75 2.59
N LEU A 60 21.66 -13.94 2.09
CA LEU A 60 22.33 -13.03 1.15
C LEU A 60 22.45 -11.58 1.67
N GLY A 61 22.52 -11.40 2.99
CA GLY A 61 22.58 -10.11 3.66
C GLY A 61 21.23 -9.54 4.08
N LYS A 62 20.11 -10.24 3.80
CA LYS A 62 18.76 -9.75 4.08
C LYS A 62 18.22 -10.17 5.46
N GLY A 63 19.01 -10.84 6.31
CA GLY A 63 18.61 -11.20 7.68
C GLY A 63 18.19 -9.99 8.50
N VAL A 64 17.37 -10.22 9.54
CA VAL A 64 16.81 -9.16 10.41
C VAL A 64 17.09 -9.41 11.90
N LEU A 65 18.14 -10.18 12.23
CA LEU A 65 18.45 -10.52 13.63
C LEU A 65 18.82 -9.30 14.46
N LYS A 66 19.44 -8.26 13.88
CA LYS A 66 19.72 -7.00 14.60
C LYS A 66 18.43 -6.30 15.02
N ALA A 67 17.45 -6.22 14.12
CA ALA A 67 16.13 -5.66 14.43
C ALA A 67 15.42 -6.49 15.52
N VAL A 68 15.49 -7.82 15.42
CA VAL A 68 14.96 -8.74 16.45
C VAL A 68 15.66 -8.55 17.79
N GLU A 69 16.99 -8.40 17.80
CA GLU A 69 17.76 -8.12 19.02
C GLU A 69 17.30 -6.81 19.68
N HIS A 70 17.11 -5.74 18.91
CA HIS A 70 16.59 -4.47 19.44
C HIS A 70 15.21 -4.64 20.10
N ILE A 71 14.31 -5.44 19.50
CA ILE A 71 13.00 -5.72 20.12
C ILE A 71 13.17 -6.44 21.45
N ASN A 72 14.01 -7.49 21.49
CA ASN A 72 14.16 -8.37 22.65
C ASN A 72 15.03 -7.77 23.78
N THR A 73 15.67 -6.63 23.53
CA THR A 73 16.53 -5.95 24.52
C THR A 73 16.04 -4.52 24.80
N GLU A 74 16.61 -3.52 24.16
CA GLU A 74 16.40 -2.11 24.52
C GLU A 74 14.97 -1.61 24.30
N ILE A 75 14.26 -2.09 23.26
CA ILE A 75 12.84 -1.74 23.07
C ILE A 75 12.01 -2.38 24.19
N SER A 76 12.22 -3.66 24.48
CA SER A 76 11.54 -4.36 25.57
C SER A 76 11.76 -3.62 26.90
N GLU A 77 12.99 -3.28 27.24
CA GLU A 77 13.31 -2.53 28.47
C GLU A 77 12.57 -1.19 28.55
N ALA A 78 12.44 -0.49 27.43
CA ALA A 78 11.80 0.83 27.38
C ALA A 78 10.26 0.78 27.48
N VAL A 79 9.61 -0.30 27.03
CA VAL A 79 8.15 -0.37 26.93
C VAL A 79 7.49 -1.30 27.96
N LEU A 80 8.24 -2.16 28.64
CA LEU A 80 7.71 -2.98 29.74
C LEU A 80 7.08 -2.09 30.82
N GLY A 81 5.87 -2.44 31.25
CA GLY A 81 5.09 -1.70 32.23
C GLY A 81 4.28 -0.53 31.66
N LEU A 82 4.45 -0.16 30.40
CA LEU A 82 3.58 0.84 29.75
C LEU A 82 2.17 0.30 29.58
N ASP A 83 1.19 1.19 29.60
CA ASP A 83 -0.20 0.85 29.28
C ASP A 83 -0.38 0.70 27.77
N ALA A 84 -0.80 -0.49 27.31
CA ALA A 84 -0.98 -0.79 25.89
C ALA A 84 -2.07 0.08 25.23
N SER A 85 -2.99 0.65 25.99
CA SER A 85 -4.01 1.56 25.46
C SER A 85 -3.47 2.95 25.10
N GLU A 86 -2.28 3.31 25.58
CA GLU A 86 -1.62 4.59 25.33
C GLU A 86 -0.71 4.54 24.09
N GLN A 87 -1.29 4.18 22.91
CA GLN A 87 -0.54 3.98 21.67
C GLN A 87 0.37 5.14 21.29
N SER A 88 -0.11 6.37 21.39
CA SER A 88 0.68 7.55 21.03
C SER A 88 1.88 7.76 21.95
N PHE A 89 1.75 7.42 23.24
CA PHE A 89 2.84 7.48 24.18
C PHE A 89 3.86 6.37 23.92
N LEU A 90 3.40 5.16 23.63
CA LEU A 90 4.25 4.03 23.25
C LEU A 90 5.07 4.38 22.00
N ASP A 91 4.40 4.82 20.92
CA ASP A 91 5.07 5.15 19.67
C ASP A 91 6.07 6.30 19.84
N LYS A 92 5.72 7.31 20.65
CA LYS A 92 6.66 8.37 21.01
C LYS A 92 7.88 7.83 21.76
N THR A 93 7.69 6.89 22.68
CA THR A 93 8.79 6.24 23.40
C THR A 93 9.74 5.53 22.43
N LEU A 94 9.21 4.82 21.43
CA LEU A 94 10.02 4.18 20.39
C LEU A 94 10.79 5.19 19.53
N ILE A 95 10.15 6.28 19.14
CA ILE A 95 10.76 7.35 18.32
C ILE A 95 11.89 8.04 19.11
N ASP A 96 11.65 8.39 20.37
CA ASP A 96 12.64 9.02 21.24
C ASP A 96 13.82 8.07 21.54
N LEU A 97 13.54 6.77 21.69
CA LEU A 97 14.56 5.75 21.89
C LEU A 97 15.46 5.59 20.65
N ASP A 98 14.89 5.59 19.44
CA ASP A 98 15.67 5.57 18.21
C ASP A 98 16.50 6.85 18.05
N GLY A 99 15.91 8.00 18.24
CA GLY A 99 16.56 9.32 18.26
C GLY A 99 17.11 9.78 16.90
N THR A 100 16.78 9.10 15.80
CA THR A 100 17.16 9.48 14.43
C THR A 100 15.96 9.89 13.61
N ASP A 101 16.16 10.73 12.59
CA ASP A 101 15.05 11.21 11.73
C ASP A 101 14.42 10.10 10.88
N ASN A 102 15.20 9.06 10.54
CA ASN A 102 14.80 8.00 9.60
C ASN A 102 14.77 6.59 10.25
N LYS A 103 14.73 6.49 11.58
CA LYS A 103 14.72 5.22 12.33
C LYS A 103 15.91 4.31 12.04
N SER A 104 17.06 4.90 11.69
CA SER A 104 18.25 4.13 11.29
C SER A 104 18.94 3.38 12.43
N ARG A 105 18.68 3.74 13.70
CA ARG A 105 19.32 3.09 14.85
C ARG A 105 18.62 1.78 15.23
N LEU A 106 17.31 1.79 15.43
CA LEU A 106 16.54 0.60 15.81
C LEU A 106 16.00 -0.17 14.60
N GLY A 107 15.68 0.56 13.53
CA GLY A 107 15.00 0.06 12.36
C GLY A 107 13.47 0.30 12.41
N ALA A 108 12.93 0.85 11.33
CA ALA A 108 11.48 1.03 11.19
C ALA A 108 10.71 -0.30 11.30
N ASN A 109 11.30 -1.40 10.81
CA ASN A 109 10.74 -2.74 10.93
C ASN A 109 10.61 -3.21 12.38
N ALA A 110 11.63 -3.01 13.23
CA ALA A 110 11.56 -3.34 14.65
C ALA A 110 10.50 -2.50 15.37
N MET A 111 10.48 -1.20 15.13
CA MET A 111 9.55 -0.27 15.76
C MET A 111 8.10 -0.56 15.35
N LEU A 112 7.86 -0.76 14.07
CA LEU A 112 6.51 -1.04 13.54
C LEU A 112 5.95 -2.36 14.05
N ALA A 113 6.76 -3.42 14.14
CA ALA A 113 6.34 -4.70 14.68
C ALA A 113 5.78 -4.56 16.10
N VAL A 114 6.46 -3.80 16.95
CA VAL A 114 6.02 -3.52 18.33
C VAL A 114 4.78 -2.62 18.33
N SER A 115 4.78 -1.54 17.57
CA SER A 115 3.63 -0.61 17.47
C SER A 115 2.33 -1.33 17.09
N MET A 116 2.38 -2.19 16.07
CA MET A 116 1.21 -2.98 15.62
C MET A 116 0.81 -4.06 16.63
N ALA A 117 1.77 -4.79 17.19
CA ALA A 117 1.48 -5.86 18.15
C ALA A 117 0.82 -5.31 19.44
N VAL A 118 1.26 -4.15 19.91
CA VAL A 118 0.63 -3.46 21.06
C VAL A 118 -0.79 -3.05 20.73
N ALA A 119 -1.05 -2.48 19.54
CA ALA A 119 -2.40 -2.10 19.15
C ALA A 119 -3.34 -3.31 19.06
N ARG A 120 -2.87 -4.45 18.57
CA ARG A 120 -3.64 -5.69 18.56
C ARG A 120 -3.95 -6.21 19.96
N ALA A 121 -2.96 -6.20 20.85
CA ALA A 121 -3.16 -6.60 22.25
C ALA A 121 -4.17 -5.68 22.96
N ALA A 122 -4.07 -4.37 22.76
CA ALA A 122 -4.98 -3.40 23.34
C ALA A 122 -6.42 -3.53 22.80
N ALA A 123 -6.58 -3.81 21.52
CA ALA A 123 -7.90 -4.09 20.91
C ALA A 123 -8.55 -5.32 21.51
N GLU A 124 -7.81 -6.43 21.61
CA GLU A 124 -8.27 -7.68 22.21
C GLU A 124 -8.64 -7.51 23.68
N GLU A 125 -7.77 -6.82 24.47
CA GLU A 125 -8.04 -6.47 25.87
C GLU A 125 -9.33 -5.66 26.04
N SER A 126 -9.60 -4.77 25.07
CA SER A 126 -10.81 -3.93 25.07
C SER A 126 -12.06 -4.67 24.58
N GLY A 127 -11.92 -5.91 24.12
CA GLY A 127 -13.00 -6.68 23.52
C GLY A 127 -13.51 -6.09 22.21
N LEU A 128 -12.68 -5.35 21.47
CA LEU A 128 -13.03 -4.71 20.22
C LEU A 128 -12.26 -5.35 19.05
N PRO A 129 -12.91 -5.55 17.88
CA PRO A 129 -12.17 -5.83 16.66
C PRO A 129 -11.24 -4.67 16.33
N LEU A 130 -10.09 -4.96 15.70
CA LEU A 130 -9.00 -3.99 15.52
C LEU A 130 -9.45 -2.74 14.75
N TYR A 131 -10.25 -2.88 13.69
CA TYR A 131 -10.76 -1.73 12.94
C TYR A 131 -11.61 -0.79 13.81
N ARG A 132 -12.38 -1.34 14.73
CA ARG A 132 -13.24 -0.55 15.66
C ARG A 132 -12.41 0.06 16.77
N TYR A 133 -11.37 -0.61 17.22
CA TYR A 133 -10.40 -0.03 18.15
C TYR A 133 -9.70 1.20 17.56
N PHE A 134 -9.34 1.16 16.26
CA PHE A 134 -8.75 2.30 15.57
C PHE A 134 -9.71 3.46 15.32
N GLY A 135 -10.94 3.20 14.90
CA GLY A 135 -11.87 4.22 14.41
C GLY A 135 -13.08 4.49 15.28
N GLY A 136 -13.28 3.70 16.33
CA GLY A 136 -14.45 3.84 17.21
C GLY A 136 -15.75 3.52 16.50
N MET A 137 -16.83 4.18 16.96
CA MET A 137 -18.19 3.94 16.46
C MET A 137 -18.40 4.36 14.99
N ASN A 138 -17.50 5.16 14.44
CA ASN A 138 -17.62 5.70 13.09
C ASN A 138 -16.89 4.89 12.03
N ALA A 139 -16.25 3.78 12.40
CA ALA A 139 -15.52 2.88 11.51
C ALA A 139 -16.48 1.94 10.79
N CYS A 140 -17.10 2.39 9.70
CA CYS A 140 -18.10 1.62 8.95
C CYS A 140 -17.90 1.62 7.43
N GLN A 141 -16.90 2.35 6.90
CA GLN A 141 -16.69 2.44 5.48
C GLN A 141 -15.65 1.41 5.00
N LEU A 142 -16.09 0.50 4.12
CA LEU A 142 -15.20 -0.43 3.41
C LEU A 142 -14.43 0.34 2.32
N PRO A 143 -13.12 0.05 2.13
CA PRO A 143 -12.35 0.72 1.09
C PRO A 143 -12.68 0.18 -0.30
N VAL A 144 -12.63 1.04 -1.31
CA VAL A 144 -12.61 0.63 -2.73
C VAL A 144 -11.25 0.00 -3.03
N PRO A 145 -11.20 -1.27 -3.49
CA PRO A 145 -9.93 -1.92 -3.79
C PRO A 145 -9.39 -1.51 -5.15
N MET A 146 -8.09 -1.25 -5.21
CA MET A 146 -7.31 -1.05 -6.43
C MET A 146 -6.51 -2.35 -6.66
N MET A 147 -6.98 -3.18 -7.60
CA MET A 147 -6.50 -4.55 -7.77
C MET A 147 -5.49 -4.63 -8.91
N ASN A 148 -4.24 -4.91 -8.61
CA ASN A 148 -3.15 -5.02 -9.56
C ASN A 148 -3.28 -6.31 -10.39
N VAL A 149 -3.80 -6.24 -11.62
CA VAL A 149 -4.05 -7.40 -12.49
C VAL A 149 -2.96 -7.66 -13.52
N ILE A 150 -2.16 -6.63 -13.89
CA ILE A 150 -0.95 -6.78 -14.71
C ILE A 150 0.23 -6.12 -14.02
N ASN A 151 1.31 -6.88 -13.82
CA ASN A 151 2.58 -6.42 -13.27
C ASN A 151 3.59 -6.11 -14.37
N GLY A 152 4.40 -5.09 -14.14
CA GLY A 152 5.57 -4.74 -14.94
C GLY A 152 6.67 -4.13 -14.06
N GLY A 153 7.57 -3.36 -14.63
CA GLY A 153 8.64 -2.66 -13.91
C GLY A 153 9.41 -3.57 -12.96
N ALA A 154 9.61 -3.12 -11.72
CA ALA A 154 10.32 -3.88 -10.69
C ALA A 154 9.55 -5.11 -10.18
N HIS A 155 8.24 -5.23 -10.46
CA HIS A 155 7.38 -6.31 -9.97
C HIS A 155 7.30 -7.53 -10.88
N ALA A 156 7.85 -7.45 -12.09
CA ALA A 156 7.80 -8.55 -13.07
C ALA A 156 8.98 -8.53 -14.03
N ASN A 157 9.36 -9.71 -14.51
CA ASN A 157 10.37 -9.82 -15.55
C ASN A 157 9.69 -9.89 -16.94
N ASN A 158 9.26 -8.73 -17.44
CA ASN A 158 8.65 -8.54 -18.75
C ASN A 158 9.08 -7.19 -19.35
N ASN A 159 8.44 -6.80 -20.47
CA ASN A 159 8.79 -5.58 -21.21
C ASN A 159 7.93 -4.36 -20.87
N LEU A 160 7.15 -4.40 -19.79
CA LEU A 160 6.38 -3.25 -19.33
C LEU A 160 7.24 -2.39 -18.40
N ASP A 161 7.33 -1.09 -18.68
CA ASP A 161 8.03 -0.13 -17.82
C ASP A 161 7.15 0.30 -16.62
N LEU A 162 5.82 0.45 -16.85
CA LEU A 162 4.88 0.71 -15.76
C LEU A 162 4.77 -0.48 -14.81
N GLN A 163 4.80 -0.19 -13.51
CA GLN A 163 4.88 -1.21 -12.47
C GLN A 163 3.59 -1.97 -12.27
N GLU A 164 2.43 -1.27 -12.32
CA GLU A 164 1.13 -1.89 -12.08
C GLU A 164 0.03 -1.28 -12.96
N LEU A 165 -0.80 -2.17 -13.50
CA LEU A 165 -2.06 -1.80 -14.13
C LEU A 165 -3.19 -2.45 -13.32
N MET A 166 -4.09 -1.61 -12.80
CA MET A 166 -5.09 -1.99 -11.80
C MET A 166 -6.50 -1.86 -12.36
N ILE A 167 -7.40 -2.70 -11.84
CA ILE A 167 -8.86 -2.50 -11.94
C ILE A 167 -9.40 -1.95 -10.64
N ILE A 168 -10.42 -1.11 -10.73
CA ILE A 168 -11.02 -0.41 -9.60
C ILE A 168 -12.54 -0.54 -9.71
N PRO A 169 -13.19 -1.43 -8.93
CA PRO A 169 -14.62 -1.73 -9.05
C PRO A 169 -15.51 -0.66 -8.39
N VAL A 170 -15.45 0.56 -8.92
CA VAL A 170 -16.16 1.74 -8.39
C VAL A 170 -17.68 1.67 -8.49
N GLY A 171 -18.22 0.82 -9.35
CA GLY A 171 -19.67 0.66 -9.55
C GLY A 171 -20.27 -0.53 -8.82
N ALA A 172 -19.48 -1.25 -8.00
CA ALA A 172 -20.01 -2.36 -7.20
C ALA A 172 -20.92 -1.83 -6.08
N PRO A 173 -22.00 -2.56 -5.72
CA PRO A 173 -22.93 -2.13 -4.66
C PRO A 173 -22.44 -2.42 -3.25
N SER A 174 -21.41 -3.25 -3.08
CA SER A 174 -20.81 -3.62 -1.80
C SER A 174 -19.36 -4.04 -1.98
N PHE A 175 -18.62 -4.15 -0.89
CA PHE A 175 -17.23 -4.66 -0.94
C PHE A 175 -17.19 -6.12 -1.42
N ARG A 176 -18.11 -6.96 -0.96
CA ARG A 176 -18.24 -8.35 -1.42
C ARG A 176 -18.42 -8.43 -2.94
N GLU A 177 -19.28 -7.59 -3.49
CA GLU A 177 -19.47 -7.53 -4.94
C GLU A 177 -18.24 -6.95 -5.65
N ALA A 178 -17.54 -5.99 -5.07
CA ALA A 178 -16.29 -5.48 -5.61
C ALA A 178 -15.22 -6.58 -5.73
N VAL A 179 -15.08 -7.42 -4.71
CA VAL A 179 -14.19 -8.61 -4.75
C VAL A 179 -14.64 -9.60 -5.81
N ARG A 180 -15.95 -9.84 -5.97
CA ARG A 180 -16.49 -10.69 -7.04
C ARG A 180 -16.14 -10.14 -8.42
N TYR A 181 -16.35 -8.85 -8.66
CA TYR A 181 -15.95 -8.19 -9.92
C TYR A 181 -14.46 -8.42 -10.20
N GLY A 182 -13.62 -8.18 -9.19
CA GLY A 182 -12.17 -8.38 -9.31
C GLY A 182 -11.80 -9.81 -9.69
N ALA A 183 -12.36 -10.80 -9.01
CA ALA A 183 -12.08 -12.22 -9.28
C ALA A 183 -12.54 -12.64 -10.68
N GLU A 184 -13.73 -12.23 -11.11
CA GLU A 184 -14.27 -12.56 -12.44
C GLU A 184 -13.46 -11.89 -13.56
N VAL A 185 -13.07 -10.62 -13.39
CA VAL A 185 -12.19 -9.92 -14.36
C VAL A 185 -10.80 -10.56 -14.38
N PHE A 186 -10.24 -10.92 -13.24
CA PHE A 186 -8.95 -11.62 -13.15
C PHE A 186 -8.96 -12.95 -13.95
N HIS A 187 -10.01 -13.75 -13.79
CA HIS A 187 -10.13 -15.01 -14.53
C HIS A 187 -10.41 -14.80 -16.03
N ALA A 188 -11.19 -13.77 -16.40
CA ALA A 188 -11.38 -13.39 -17.79
C ALA A 188 -10.05 -12.95 -18.45
N LEU A 189 -9.25 -12.15 -17.72
CA LEU A 189 -7.93 -11.72 -18.19
C LEU A 189 -6.96 -12.89 -18.34
N LYS A 190 -6.97 -13.84 -17.40
CA LYS A 190 -6.19 -15.09 -17.49
C LYS A 190 -6.50 -15.84 -18.79
N LYS A 191 -7.79 -15.96 -19.14
CA LYS A 191 -8.21 -16.62 -20.37
C LYS A 191 -7.73 -15.86 -21.60
N ILE A 192 -7.87 -14.54 -21.65
CA ILE A 192 -7.42 -13.70 -22.77
C ILE A 192 -5.90 -13.85 -22.99
N ILE A 193 -5.11 -13.79 -21.92
CA ILE A 193 -3.65 -13.96 -21.98
C ILE A 193 -3.28 -15.35 -22.50
N HIS A 194 -3.92 -16.38 -21.97
CA HIS A 194 -3.71 -17.77 -22.40
C HIS A 194 -4.06 -17.98 -23.88
N ASP A 195 -5.22 -17.49 -24.33
CA ASP A 195 -5.69 -17.65 -25.71
C ASP A 195 -4.78 -16.93 -26.72
N LYS A 196 -4.04 -15.90 -26.28
CA LYS A 196 -2.99 -15.23 -27.07
C LYS A 196 -1.65 -15.95 -27.04
N GLY A 197 -1.54 -17.08 -26.33
CA GLY A 197 -0.30 -17.85 -26.21
C GLY A 197 0.76 -17.19 -25.31
N MET A 198 0.36 -16.23 -24.45
CA MET A 198 1.24 -15.54 -23.52
C MET A 198 1.31 -16.25 -22.17
N SER A 199 2.34 -15.93 -21.36
CA SER A 199 2.50 -16.47 -20.02
C SER A 199 1.41 -15.99 -19.07
N ILE A 200 0.81 -16.93 -18.33
CA ILE A 200 -0.12 -16.67 -17.22
C ILE A 200 0.57 -16.73 -15.86
N ALA A 201 1.90 -16.72 -15.81
CA ALA A 201 2.64 -16.57 -14.58
C ALA A 201 2.35 -15.21 -13.94
N VAL A 202 2.38 -15.18 -12.62
CA VAL A 202 2.09 -13.98 -11.83
C VAL A 202 3.36 -13.40 -11.22
N GLY A 203 3.37 -12.07 -11.05
CA GLY A 203 4.42 -11.35 -10.35
C GLY A 203 4.27 -11.41 -8.82
N ASP A 204 5.07 -10.62 -8.13
CA ASP A 204 5.15 -10.60 -6.65
C ASP A 204 3.81 -10.26 -5.99
N GLU A 205 2.99 -9.46 -6.65
CA GLU A 205 1.69 -9.00 -6.13
C GLU A 205 0.48 -9.76 -6.67
N GLY A 206 0.72 -10.85 -7.40
CA GLY A 206 -0.31 -11.75 -7.88
C GLY A 206 -0.96 -11.36 -9.22
N GLY A 207 -0.58 -10.25 -9.83
CA GLY A 207 -0.98 -9.86 -11.18
C GLY A 207 -0.21 -10.66 -12.24
N PHE A 208 -0.79 -10.80 -13.45
CA PHE A 208 -0.12 -11.47 -14.56
C PHE A 208 1.06 -10.64 -15.08
N ALA A 209 2.06 -11.29 -15.65
CA ALA A 209 3.27 -10.67 -16.14
C ALA A 209 3.57 -11.04 -17.60
N PRO A 210 2.63 -10.82 -18.57
CA PRO A 210 2.86 -11.14 -19.95
C PRO A 210 3.81 -10.14 -20.61
N ASN A 211 4.53 -10.58 -21.67
CA ASN A 211 5.14 -9.65 -22.61
C ASN A 211 4.07 -9.17 -23.59
N VAL A 212 3.94 -7.86 -23.73
CA VAL A 212 2.93 -7.22 -24.59
C VAL A 212 3.61 -6.23 -25.54
N PRO A 213 2.96 -5.86 -26.68
CA PRO A 213 3.58 -4.95 -27.65
C PRO A 213 3.91 -3.56 -27.10
N ASN A 214 3.06 -3.03 -26.20
CA ASN A 214 3.21 -1.72 -25.57
C ASN A 214 2.24 -1.59 -24.38
N HIS A 215 2.30 -0.48 -23.64
CA HIS A 215 1.44 -0.21 -22.48
C HIS A 215 -0.04 -0.11 -22.85
N GLU A 216 -0.38 0.51 -23.99
CA GLU A 216 -1.77 0.60 -24.43
C GLU A 216 -2.38 -0.79 -24.75
N ALA A 217 -1.57 -1.73 -25.25
CA ALA A 217 -2.03 -3.11 -25.46
C ALA A 217 -2.39 -3.80 -24.13
N ALA A 218 -1.63 -3.53 -23.06
CA ALA A 218 -1.95 -4.03 -21.72
C ALA A 218 -3.25 -3.40 -21.19
N ILE A 219 -3.43 -2.08 -21.34
CA ILE A 219 -4.67 -1.39 -20.96
C ILE A 219 -5.86 -1.97 -21.72
N GLN A 220 -5.73 -2.18 -23.04
CA GLN A 220 -6.79 -2.76 -23.86
C GLN A 220 -7.15 -4.18 -23.43
N MET A 221 -6.16 -5.01 -23.07
CA MET A 221 -6.44 -6.36 -22.55
C MET A 221 -7.26 -6.33 -21.25
N ILE A 222 -7.02 -5.35 -20.38
CA ILE A 222 -7.81 -5.18 -19.16
C ILE A 222 -9.25 -4.75 -19.49
N LEU A 223 -9.44 -3.83 -20.44
CA LEU A 223 -10.78 -3.41 -20.90
C LEU A 223 -11.55 -4.59 -21.51
N ASP A 224 -10.87 -5.40 -22.34
CA ASP A 224 -11.45 -6.61 -22.92
C ASP A 224 -11.86 -7.61 -21.82
N ALA A 225 -11.04 -7.75 -20.76
CA ALA A 225 -11.32 -8.63 -19.64
C ALA A 225 -12.53 -8.14 -18.82
N ILE A 226 -12.63 -6.84 -18.56
CA ILE A 226 -13.78 -6.23 -17.86
C ILE A 226 -15.07 -6.52 -18.65
N THR A 227 -15.03 -6.31 -19.97
CA THR A 227 -16.16 -6.56 -20.86
C THR A 227 -16.50 -8.05 -20.94
N ALA A 228 -15.51 -8.92 -21.06
CA ALA A 228 -15.70 -10.38 -21.11
C ALA A 228 -16.27 -10.95 -19.80
N ALA A 229 -15.98 -10.32 -18.68
CA ALA A 229 -16.57 -10.65 -17.40
C ALA A 229 -18.02 -10.15 -17.23
N GLY A 230 -18.53 -9.38 -18.19
CA GLY A 230 -19.90 -8.86 -18.20
C GLY A 230 -20.06 -7.49 -17.52
N TYR A 231 -18.98 -6.76 -17.31
CA TYR A 231 -18.98 -5.44 -16.69
C TYR A 231 -18.72 -4.32 -17.70
N THR A 232 -19.18 -3.12 -17.37
CA THR A 232 -18.98 -1.91 -18.18
C THR A 232 -17.73 -1.17 -17.76
N PRO A 233 -16.68 -1.07 -18.62
CA PRO A 233 -15.51 -0.27 -18.34
C PRO A 233 -15.84 1.18 -18.04
N GLY A 234 -15.22 1.73 -16.98
CA GLY A 234 -15.42 3.10 -16.54
C GLY A 234 -16.63 3.31 -15.62
N GLU A 235 -17.71 2.55 -15.78
CA GLU A 235 -18.90 2.64 -14.92
C GLU A 235 -18.81 1.68 -13.73
N GLN A 236 -18.68 0.38 -14.03
CA GLN A 236 -18.60 -0.67 -13.00
C GLN A 236 -17.17 -0.93 -12.56
N SER A 237 -16.21 -0.90 -13.48
CA SER A 237 -14.79 -1.02 -13.18
C SER A 237 -13.99 0.01 -13.98
N ALA A 238 -13.26 0.86 -13.28
CA ALA A 238 -12.30 1.80 -13.84
C ALA A 238 -10.89 1.21 -13.83
N ILE A 239 -9.91 1.96 -14.36
CA ILE A 239 -8.49 1.61 -14.42
C ILE A 239 -7.68 2.53 -13.51
N GLY A 240 -6.68 1.97 -12.85
CA GLY A 240 -5.60 2.68 -12.17
C GLY A 240 -4.24 2.29 -12.73
N LEU A 241 -3.31 3.22 -12.70
CA LEU A 241 -1.92 3.00 -13.08
C LEU A 241 -1.01 3.27 -11.87
N ASP A 242 0.00 2.44 -11.68
CA ASP A 242 1.21 2.78 -10.93
C ASP A 242 2.38 2.84 -11.91
N CYS A 243 2.84 4.05 -12.16
CA CYS A 243 3.93 4.27 -13.11
C CYS A 243 5.29 3.94 -12.51
N ALA A 244 5.47 4.15 -11.20
CA ALA A 244 6.76 4.07 -10.52
C ALA A 244 7.87 4.79 -11.32
N ALA A 245 7.59 6.02 -11.74
CA ALA A 245 8.37 6.71 -12.77
C ALA A 245 9.82 7.01 -12.36
N SER A 246 10.16 6.94 -11.06
CA SER A 246 11.54 7.00 -10.60
C SER A 246 12.42 5.89 -11.17
N GLU A 247 11.85 4.71 -11.45
CA GLU A 247 12.58 3.53 -11.96
C GLU A 247 13.10 3.74 -13.40
N PHE A 248 12.40 4.53 -14.21
CA PHE A 248 12.79 4.83 -15.59
C PHE A 248 13.18 6.29 -15.83
N TYR A 249 13.43 7.07 -14.78
CA TYR A 249 13.94 8.43 -14.89
C TYR A 249 15.46 8.46 -14.84
N LYS A 250 16.09 8.87 -15.94
CA LYS A 250 17.55 8.90 -16.09
C LYS A 250 17.97 10.21 -16.77
N ASP A 251 18.91 10.92 -16.20
CA ASP A 251 19.53 12.13 -16.78
C ASP A 251 18.53 13.19 -17.27
N GLY A 252 17.46 13.39 -16.49
CA GLY A 252 16.41 14.38 -16.79
C GLY A 252 15.36 13.92 -17.82
N LYS A 253 15.35 12.63 -18.18
CA LYS A 253 14.39 12.04 -19.13
C LYS A 253 13.72 10.80 -18.57
N TYR A 254 12.55 10.51 -19.11
CA TYR A 254 11.76 9.30 -18.84
C TYR A 254 12.04 8.30 -19.96
N GLU A 255 12.79 7.25 -19.64
CA GLU A 255 13.26 6.23 -20.58
C GLU A 255 12.35 5.00 -20.54
N LEU A 256 11.40 4.90 -21.47
CA LEU A 256 10.50 3.76 -21.61
C LEU A 256 11.18 2.70 -22.48
N GLU A 257 12.01 1.87 -21.86
CA GLU A 257 12.87 0.89 -22.57
C GLU A 257 12.03 -0.14 -23.34
N GLY A 258 10.89 -0.56 -22.77
CA GLY A 258 9.97 -1.52 -23.40
C GLY A 258 9.36 -1.03 -24.71
N GLU A 259 9.25 0.28 -24.89
CA GLU A 259 8.73 0.92 -26.11
C GLU A 259 9.81 1.63 -26.94
N GLY A 260 11.06 1.69 -26.42
CA GLY A 260 12.17 2.37 -27.08
C GLY A 260 12.00 3.90 -27.14
N LEU A 261 11.34 4.48 -26.14
CA LEU A 261 11.07 5.92 -26.07
C LEU A 261 11.97 6.60 -25.03
N SER A 262 12.46 7.81 -25.36
CA SER A 262 13.19 8.71 -24.45
C SER A 262 12.47 10.06 -24.45
N LEU A 263 11.77 10.37 -23.36
CA LEU A 263 10.81 11.48 -23.28
C LEU A 263 11.30 12.54 -22.30
N THR A 264 11.04 13.82 -22.63
CA THR A 264 11.09 14.89 -21.61
C THR A 264 9.94 14.72 -20.63
N GLY A 265 9.99 15.39 -19.45
CA GLY A 265 8.88 15.40 -18.51
C GLY A 265 7.56 15.85 -19.14
N GLU A 266 7.60 16.88 -19.96
CA GLU A 266 6.42 17.41 -20.68
C GLU A 266 5.84 16.35 -21.67
N GLN A 267 6.70 15.72 -22.46
CA GLN A 267 6.27 14.67 -23.41
C GLN A 267 5.68 13.44 -22.69
N TRP A 268 6.24 13.07 -21.55
CA TRP A 268 5.71 11.99 -20.73
C TRP A 268 4.34 12.34 -20.17
N ILE A 269 4.17 13.56 -19.63
CA ILE A 269 2.87 14.05 -19.15
C ILE A 269 1.84 14.11 -20.28
N ASP A 270 2.21 14.51 -21.49
CA ASP A 270 1.31 14.52 -22.68
C ASP A 270 0.88 13.10 -23.04
N MET A 271 1.77 12.10 -22.90
CA MET A 271 1.43 10.69 -23.13
C MET A 271 0.43 10.19 -22.08
N LEU A 272 0.67 10.47 -20.77
CA LEU A 272 -0.28 10.14 -19.71
C LEU A 272 -1.64 10.84 -19.92
N ALA A 273 -1.64 12.11 -20.30
CA ALA A 273 -2.86 12.86 -20.57
C ALA A 273 -3.66 12.24 -21.74
N THR A 274 -2.97 11.78 -22.76
CA THR A 274 -3.60 11.09 -23.91
C THR A 274 -4.27 9.79 -23.44
N TRP A 275 -3.62 8.99 -22.59
CA TRP A 275 -4.22 7.78 -22.05
C TRP A 275 -5.43 8.07 -21.14
N VAL A 276 -5.35 9.10 -20.30
CA VAL A 276 -6.46 9.54 -19.43
C VAL A 276 -7.68 9.99 -20.27
N ASP A 277 -7.46 10.67 -21.38
CA ASP A 277 -8.55 11.11 -22.27
C ASP A 277 -9.15 9.96 -23.07
N LYS A 278 -8.37 8.91 -23.37
CA LYS A 278 -8.78 7.77 -24.21
C LYS A 278 -9.39 6.61 -23.42
N TYR A 279 -8.94 6.39 -22.20
CA TYR A 279 -9.29 5.23 -21.39
C TYR A 279 -9.92 5.65 -20.06
N PRO A 280 -10.72 4.81 -19.40
CA PRO A 280 -11.36 5.12 -18.12
C PRO A 280 -10.38 5.04 -16.94
N ILE A 281 -9.28 5.76 -17.02
CA ILE A 281 -8.25 5.85 -15.98
C ILE A 281 -8.68 6.92 -14.98
N ILE A 282 -8.80 6.55 -13.70
CA ILE A 282 -9.20 7.46 -12.62
C ILE A 282 -8.12 7.67 -11.55
N SER A 283 -7.02 6.92 -11.61
CA SER A 283 -5.91 7.04 -10.67
C SER A 283 -4.58 6.79 -11.37
N SER A 284 -3.59 7.62 -11.08
CA SER A 284 -2.19 7.48 -11.51
C SER A 284 -1.29 7.69 -10.30
N GLU A 285 -0.53 6.66 -9.93
CA GLU A 285 0.44 6.68 -8.85
C GLU A 285 1.83 6.91 -9.41
N ASP A 286 2.62 7.71 -8.71
CA ASP A 286 4.03 8.04 -9.02
C ASP A 286 4.28 8.29 -10.53
N GLY A 287 3.42 9.16 -11.09
CA GLY A 287 3.50 9.54 -12.50
C GLY A 287 4.74 10.34 -12.88
N MET A 288 5.49 10.84 -11.90
CA MET A 288 6.79 11.51 -12.07
C MET A 288 7.80 10.94 -11.09
N ALA A 289 9.08 11.12 -11.37
CA ALA A 289 10.16 10.73 -10.47
C ALA A 289 10.08 11.45 -9.11
N GLU A 290 10.45 10.78 -8.02
CA GLU A 290 10.33 11.31 -6.65
C GLU A 290 11.04 12.65 -6.42
N ASN A 291 12.07 12.95 -7.19
CA ASN A 291 12.85 14.19 -7.10
C ASN A 291 12.47 15.24 -8.15
N ASP A 292 11.60 14.92 -9.10
CA ASP A 292 11.16 15.85 -10.16
C ASP A 292 9.92 16.66 -9.72
N TRP A 293 10.11 17.52 -8.72
CA TRP A 293 9.01 18.30 -8.13
C TRP A 293 8.37 19.29 -9.09
N ASP A 294 9.14 19.86 -10.04
CA ASP A 294 8.60 20.71 -11.10
C ASP A 294 7.72 19.91 -12.06
N GLY A 295 8.15 18.71 -12.44
CA GLY A 295 7.35 17.74 -13.20
C GLY A 295 6.07 17.34 -12.46
N TRP A 296 6.14 17.06 -11.17
CA TRP A 296 4.97 16.79 -10.33
C TRP A 296 3.97 17.96 -10.31
N LYS A 297 4.47 19.19 -10.24
CA LYS A 297 3.60 20.37 -10.30
C LYS A 297 2.90 20.46 -11.66
N LEU A 298 3.64 20.28 -12.74
CA LEU A 298 3.09 20.29 -14.10
C LEU A 298 2.05 19.19 -14.31
N LEU A 299 2.33 17.96 -13.86
CA LEU A 299 1.40 16.85 -13.90
C LEU A 299 0.10 17.17 -13.15
N THR A 300 0.24 17.72 -11.94
CA THR A 300 -0.91 18.09 -11.10
C THR A 300 -1.77 19.16 -11.76
N ASP A 301 -1.16 20.21 -12.27
CA ASP A 301 -1.89 21.29 -12.95
C ASP A 301 -2.63 20.78 -14.20
N ARG A 302 -2.06 19.79 -14.89
CA ARG A 302 -2.63 19.22 -16.11
C ARG A 302 -3.78 18.25 -15.87
N LEU A 303 -3.68 17.37 -14.84
CA LEU A 303 -4.53 16.18 -14.73
C LEU A 303 -5.36 16.10 -13.43
N SER A 304 -5.10 16.91 -12.40
CA SER A 304 -5.72 16.74 -11.07
C SER A 304 -7.24 16.88 -11.04
N GLN A 305 -7.85 17.49 -12.06
CA GLN A 305 -9.30 17.60 -12.19
C GLN A 305 -9.96 16.33 -12.78
N LYS A 306 -9.18 15.49 -13.42
CA LYS A 306 -9.67 14.28 -14.12
C LYS A 306 -9.25 13.00 -13.42
N VAL A 307 -8.10 13.00 -12.76
CA VAL A 307 -7.41 11.80 -12.27
C VAL A 307 -6.91 12.05 -10.85
N GLN A 308 -7.07 11.03 -10.00
CA GLN A 308 -6.38 10.97 -8.72
C GLN A 308 -4.88 10.80 -8.97
N ILE A 309 -4.09 11.73 -8.47
CA ILE A 309 -2.62 11.74 -8.59
C ILE A 309 -2.05 11.37 -7.23
N VAL A 310 -1.55 10.14 -7.12
CA VAL A 310 -1.08 9.54 -5.86
C VAL A 310 0.43 9.68 -5.76
N GLY A 311 0.90 10.23 -4.65
CA GLY A 311 2.33 10.22 -4.30
C GLY A 311 2.64 9.05 -3.37
N ASP A 312 3.46 8.10 -3.83
CA ASP A 312 4.06 7.00 -3.06
C ASP A 312 5.49 7.38 -2.66
N ASP A 313 6.46 7.16 -3.53
CA ASP A 313 7.88 7.52 -3.28
C ASP A 313 8.07 9.03 -3.09
N LEU A 314 7.16 9.84 -3.64
CA LEU A 314 7.12 11.28 -3.43
C LEU A 314 6.95 11.66 -1.96
N PHE A 315 6.06 11.00 -1.23
CA PHE A 315 5.66 11.38 0.14
C PHE A 315 6.14 10.42 1.21
N VAL A 316 6.38 9.17 0.87
CA VAL A 316 6.86 8.09 1.76
C VAL A 316 6.14 8.04 3.12
N THR A 317 4.82 8.28 3.12
CA THR A 317 3.98 8.33 4.35
C THR A 317 4.49 9.35 5.40
N ASN A 318 5.28 10.34 4.98
CA ASN A 318 5.93 11.30 5.86
C ASN A 318 5.17 12.62 5.89
N THR A 319 4.69 13.03 7.07
CA THR A 319 3.88 14.24 7.25
C THR A 319 4.61 15.53 6.89
N LYS A 320 5.93 15.60 7.08
CA LYS A 320 6.73 16.80 6.73
C LYS A 320 6.78 16.97 5.21
N ILE A 321 7.01 15.87 4.48
CA ILE A 321 7.09 15.87 3.02
C ILE A 321 5.69 16.07 2.41
N LEU A 322 4.67 15.40 2.98
CA LEU A 322 3.28 15.60 2.56
C LEU A 322 2.85 17.06 2.72
N LYS A 323 3.19 17.68 3.86
CA LYS A 323 2.89 19.11 4.07
C LYS A 323 3.53 20.00 3.02
N GLU A 324 4.78 19.74 2.66
CA GLU A 324 5.47 20.48 1.59
C GLU A 324 4.74 20.34 0.25
N GLY A 325 4.31 19.12 -0.10
CA GLY A 325 3.53 18.86 -1.30
C GLY A 325 2.18 19.58 -1.31
N ILE A 326 1.47 19.57 -0.18
CA ILE A 326 0.20 20.30 -0.01
C ILE A 326 0.41 21.81 -0.20
N ASP A 327 1.41 22.36 0.47
CA ASP A 327 1.71 23.81 0.39
C ASP A 327 2.09 24.26 -1.04
N LYS A 328 2.69 23.35 -1.83
CA LYS A 328 3.06 23.59 -3.24
C LYS A 328 1.96 23.23 -4.24
N GLY A 329 0.86 22.64 -3.79
CA GLY A 329 -0.22 22.16 -4.65
C GLY A 329 0.23 21.05 -5.60
N ILE A 330 0.92 20.04 -5.06
CA ILE A 330 1.47 18.89 -5.76
C ILE A 330 0.69 17.64 -5.37
N ALA A 331 0.29 16.81 -6.35
CA ALA A 331 -0.57 15.66 -6.19
C ALA A 331 -1.97 16.01 -5.62
N ASN A 332 -2.81 15.03 -5.40
CA ASN A 332 -4.11 15.17 -4.72
C ASN A 332 -4.48 13.91 -3.91
N SER A 333 -3.51 13.01 -3.74
CA SER A 333 -3.64 11.77 -2.96
C SER A 333 -2.27 11.34 -2.43
N ILE A 334 -2.26 10.57 -1.35
CA ILE A 334 -1.07 9.93 -0.80
C ILE A 334 -1.27 8.42 -0.72
N LEU A 335 -0.24 7.66 -1.07
CA LEU A 335 -0.17 6.24 -0.73
C LEU A 335 0.36 6.10 0.71
N ILE A 336 -0.26 5.22 1.47
CA ILE A 336 0.07 4.97 2.89
C ILE A 336 0.66 3.58 3.03
N LYS A 337 1.94 3.51 3.30
CA LYS A 337 2.68 2.29 3.60
C LYS A 337 3.23 2.37 5.01
N ILE A 338 2.70 1.54 5.90
CA ILE A 338 3.00 1.62 7.35
C ILE A 338 4.50 1.50 7.67
N ASN A 339 5.23 0.72 6.89
CA ASN A 339 6.66 0.52 7.10
C ASN A 339 7.55 1.63 6.53
N GLN A 340 7.02 2.54 5.69
CA GLN A 340 7.76 3.71 5.21
C GLN A 340 8.04 4.74 6.31
N ILE A 341 7.28 4.70 7.40
CA ILE A 341 7.39 5.62 8.53
C ILE A 341 7.70 4.93 9.87
N GLY A 342 7.14 3.75 10.11
CA GLY A 342 7.56 2.85 11.19
C GLY A 342 6.75 2.88 12.49
N THR A 343 5.69 3.69 12.61
CA THR A 343 4.73 3.65 13.72
C THR A 343 3.30 3.87 13.25
N LEU A 344 2.32 3.34 13.98
CA LEU A 344 0.90 3.58 13.71
C LEU A 344 0.52 5.04 13.94
N THR A 345 1.05 5.67 14.98
CA THR A 345 0.75 7.09 15.30
C THR A 345 1.17 8.01 14.15
N GLU A 346 2.37 7.84 13.58
CA GLU A 346 2.82 8.64 12.44
C GLU A 346 2.02 8.32 11.17
N THR A 347 1.68 7.04 10.96
CA THR A 347 0.82 6.60 9.84
C THR A 347 -0.55 7.28 9.90
N PHE A 348 -1.20 7.28 11.06
CA PHE A 348 -2.52 7.89 11.25
C PHE A 348 -2.46 9.41 11.10
N ALA A 349 -1.37 10.04 11.56
CA ALA A 349 -1.15 11.47 11.35
C ALA A 349 -1.04 11.83 9.86
N ALA A 350 -0.38 11.00 9.05
CA ALA A 350 -0.29 11.22 7.60
C ALA A 350 -1.66 11.10 6.92
N ILE A 351 -2.46 10.09 7.27
CA ILE A 351 -3.82 9.90 6.76
C ILE A 351 -4.70 11.11 7.10
N GLU A 352 -4.68 11.54 8.36
CA GLU A 352 -5.50 12.66 8.84
C GLU A 352 -5.07 13.98 8.17
N MET A 353 -3.78 14.22 8.03
CA MET A 353 -3.26 15.41 7.34
C MET A 353 -3.73 15.45 5.88
N ALA A 354 -3.66 14.33 5.15
CA ALA A 354 -4.13 14.22 3.77
C ALA A 354 -5.62 14.56 3.67
N LYS A 355 -6.46 13.92 4.48
CA LYS A 355 -7.93 14.13 4.48
C LYS A 355 -8.30 15.58 4.78
N ARG A 356 -7.65 16.22 5.75
CA ARG A 356 -7.88 17.64 6.08
C ARG A 356 -7.49 18.59 4.96
N ALA A 357 -6.54 18.20 4.12
CA ALA A 357 -6.13 18.97 2.95
C ALA A 357 -6.99 18.71 1.70
N GLY A 358 -7.99 17.81 1.79
CA GLY A 358 -8.80 17.40 0.66
C GLY A 358 -8.12 16.39 -0.25
N TYR A 359 -6.99 15.81 0.17
CA TYR A 359 -6.34 14.68 -0.49
C TYR A 359 -7.01 13.38 -0.08
N THR A 360 -7.06 12.41 -0.97
CA THR A 360 -7.40 11.04 -0.61
C THR A 360 -6.20 10.31 -0.02
N ALA A 361 -6.45 9.25 0.71
CA ALA A 361 -5.42 8.34 1.23
C ALA A 361 -5.70 6.92 0.75
N VAL A 362 -4.72 6.28 0.14
CA VAL A 362 -4.81 4.89 -0.32
C VAL A 362 -3.96 4.03 0.61
N ILE A 363 -4.60 3.17 1.39
CA ILE A 363 -3.87 2.23 2.25
C ILE A 363 -3.25 1.14 1.38
N SER A 364 -1.96 0.87 1.55
CA SER A 364 -1.22 0.02 0.64
C SER A 364 -0.43 -1.08 1.35
N HIS A 365 -0.36 -2.23 0.67
CA HIS A 365 0.57 -3.31 0.93
C HIS A 365 2.00 -2.96 0.48
N ARG A 366 2.91 -3.92 0.60
CA ARG A 366 4.22 -3.91 -0.06
C ARG A 366 4.38 -5.17 -0.93
N SER A 367 5.41 -5.20 -1.78
CA SER A 367 5.71 -6.37 -2.62
C SER A 367 6.06 -7.62 -1.81
N GLY A 368 6.77 -7.48 -0.70
CA GLY A 368 6.98 -8.53 0.30
C GLY A 368 5.96 -8.41 1.43
N GLU A 369 5.00 -9.34 1.46
CA GLU A 369 3.93 -9.38 2.47
C GLU A 369 4.00 -10.66 3.30
N THR A 370 3.23 -10.66 4.39
CA THR A 370 2.94 -11.81 5.22
C THR A 370 1.43 -12.06 5.25
N GLU A 371 0.96 -13.02 6.06
CA GLU A 371 -0.46 -13.21 6.35
C GLU A 371 -1.07 -12.12 7.24
N ASP A 372 -0.27 -11.19 7.77
CA ASP A 372 -0.78 -10.05 8.56
C ASP A 372 -1.74 -9.19 7.74
N SER A 373 -2.89 -8.88 8.31
CA SER A 373 -3.98 -8.14 7.67
C SER A 373 -4.27 -6.79 8.30
N THR A 374 -3.36 -6.25 9.10
CA THR A 374 -3.56 -4.98 9.85
C THR A 374 -3.96 -3.82 8.94
N ILE A 375 -3.42 -3.76 7.71
CA ILE A 375 -3.77 -2.69 6.76
C ILE A 375 -5.26 -2.69 6.36
N ALA A 376 -5.92 -3.84 6.37
CA ALA A 376 -7.38 -3.92 6.15
C ALA A 376 -8.14 -3.23 7.28
N ASP A 377 -7.75 -3.48 8.53
CA ASP A 377 -8.35 -2.84 9.71
C ASP A 377 -8.06 -1.33 9.75
N ILE A 378 -6.86 -0.90 9.34
CA ILE A 378 -6.53 0.53 9.21
C ILE A 378 -7.44 1.20 8.17
N ALA A 379 -7.64 0.58 7.01
CA ALA A 379 -8.45 1.15 5.94
C ALA A 379 -9.88 1.42 6.38
N VAL A 380 -10.50 0.49 7.11
CA VAL A 380 -11.86 0.66 7.65
C VAL A 380 -11.84 1.56 8.89
N GLY A 381 -10.92 1.35 9.82
CA GLY A 381 -10.84 2.11 11.06
C GLY A 381 -10.73 3.62 10.83
N LEU A 382 -9.97 4.04 9.84
CA LEU A 382 -9.79 5.46 9.52
C LEU A 382 -10.70 5.96 8.40
N ASN A 383 -11.64 5.13 7.92
CA ASN A 383 -12.48 5.45 6.76
C ASN A 383 -11.62 6.04 5.62
N ALA A 384 -10.55 5.34 5.27
CA ALA A 384 -9.60 5.83 4.26
C ALA A 384 -10.22 5.85 2.85
N GLY A 385 -11.20 5.00 2.61
CA GLY A 385 -11.97 4.96 1.36
C GLY A 385 -11.34 4.14 0.24
N GLN A 386 -10.03 3.88 0.29
CA GLN A 386 -9.30 3.14 -0.76
C GLN A 386 -8.23 2.21 -0.16
N ILE A 387 -8.01 1.06 -0.80
CA ILE A 387 -6.94 0.12 -0.45
C ILE A 387 -6.30 -0.45 -1.73
N LYS A 388 -4.97 -0.51 -1.75
CA LYS A 388 -4.16 -1.13 -2.79
C LYS A 388 -3.42 -2.31 -2.16
N THR A 389 -3.88 -3.55 -2.42
CA THR A 389 -3.36 -4.73 -1.73
C THR A 389 -3.17 -5.94 -2.64
N GLY A 390 -2.79 -5.67 -3.89
CA GLY A 390 -2.43 -6.68 -4.87
C GLY A 390 -3.62 -7.22 -5.66
N SER A 391 -3.40 -8.33 -6.36
CA SER A 391 -4.34 -8.98 -7.26
C SER A 391 -5.23 -10.01 -6.55
N MET A 392 -6.03 -10.73 -7.34
CA MET A 392 -6.90 -11.82 -6.89
C MET A 392 -6.18 -13.17 -6.86
N SER A 393 -4.91 -13.19 -6.52
CA SER A 393 -4.10 -14.39 -6.32
C SER A 393 -3.02 -14.15 -5.26
N ARG A 394 -2.43 -15.21 -4.73
CA ARG A 394 -1.48 -15.27 -3.60
C ARG A 394 -2.16 -15.03 -2.25
N SER A 395 -1.95 -15.94 -1.31
CA SER A 395 -2.62 -15.93 0.01
C SER A 395 -2.25 -14.73 0.87
N ASP A 396 -1.06 -14.17 0.70
CA ASP A 396 -0.61 -12.95 1.35
C ASP A 396 -1.45 -11.72 0.95
N ARG A 397 -1.99 -11.71 -0.27
CA ARG A 397 -2.95 -10.68 -0.74
C ARG A 397 -4.37 -11.01 -0.30
N MET A 398 -4.79 -12.26 -0.50
CA MET A 398 -6.12 -12.72 -0.08
C MET A 398 -6.38 -12.55 1.42
N ALA A 399 -5.35 -12.62 2.26
CA ALA A 399 -5.47 -12.37 3.70
C ALA A 399 -6.14 -11.01 3.99
N LYS A 400 -5.78 -9.95 3.25
CA LYS A 400 -6.33 -8.61 3.41
C LYS A 400 -7.76 -8.52 2.87
N TYR A 401 -8.01 -9.05 1.67
CA TYR A 401 -9.37 -9.10 1.09
C TYR A 401 -10.34 -9.91 1.97
N ASN A 402 -9.91 -11.07 2.46
CA ASN A 402 -10.72 -11.90 3.34
C ASN A 402 -11.00 -11.21 4.69
N GLN A 403 -10.04 -10.45 5.22
CA GLN A 403 -10.26 -9.65 6.43
C GLN A 403 -11.32 -8.57 6.19
N LEU A 404 -11.28 -7.88 5.06
CA LEU A 404 -12.30 -6.89 4.69
C LEU A 404 -13.68 -7.51 4.51
N LEU A 405 -13.78 -8.72 3.95
CA LEU A 405 -15.04 -9.46 3.86
C LEU A 405 -15.61 -9.80 5.24
N ARG A 406 -14.76 -10.20 6.21
CA ARG A 406 -15.18 -10.43 7.59
C ARG A 406 -15.65 -9.15 8.27
N ILE A 407 -14.95 -8.03 8.03
CA ILE A 407 -15.34 -6.72 8.56
C ILE A 407 -16.70 -6.28 7.99
N GLU A 408 -16.92 -6.45 6.69
CA GLU A 408 -18.23 -6.15 6.07
C GLU A 408 -19.36 -6.98 6.69
N GLU A 409 -19.11 -8.27 6.94
CA GLU A 409 -20.07 -9.16 7.62
C GLU A 409 -20.33 -8.72 9.07
N ASP A 410 -19.29 -8.35 9.82
CA ASP A 410 -19.40 -7.86 11.20
C ASP A 410 -20.19 -6.55 11.29
N LEU A 411 -20.00 -5.65 10.32
CA LEU A 411 -20.75 -4.39 10.22
C LEU A 411 -22.21 -4.59 9.80
N GLY A 412 -22.51 -5.62 9.01
CA GLY A 412 -23.86 -5.90 8.54
C GLY A 412 -24.49 -4.71 7.79
N ASP A 413 -25.69 -4.32 8.20
CA ASP A 413 -26.48 -3.28 7.53
C ASP A 413 -25.89 -1.86 7.64
N VAL A 414 -24.90 -1.64 8.52
CA VAL A 414 -24.21 -0.35 8.64
C VAL A 414 -22.93 -0.27 7.83
N ALA A 415 -22.55 -1.36 7.12
CA ALA A 415 -21.43 -1.34 6.22
C ALA A 415 -21.68 -0.39 5.04
N GLU A 416 -20.75 0.49 4.77
CA GLU A 416 -20.79 1.42 3.64
C GLU A 416 -19.73 1.07 2.62
N TYR A 417 -20.10 0.98 1.34
CA TYR A 417 -19.14 0.89 0.23
C TYR A 417 -19.26 2.15 -0.62
N PRO A 418 -18.24 3.05 -0.59
CA PRO A 418 -18.37 4.39 -1.16
C PRO A 418 -18.34 4.38 -2.69
N GLY A 419 -17.79 3.33 -3.33
CA GLY A 419 -17.64 3.28 -4.78
C GLY A 419 -16.90 4.52 -5.31
N ARG A 420 -17.43 5.12 -6.37
CA ARG A 420 -16.81 6.30 -7.00
C ARG A 420 -16.67 7.51 -6.05
N SER A 421 -17.51 7.62 -5.02
CA SER A 421 -17.42 8.74 -4.08
C SER A 421 -16.19 8.69 -3.16
N ALA A 422 -15.46 7.56 -3.15
CA ALA A 422 -14.14 7.47 -2.48
C ALA A 422 -13.10 8.39 -3.13
N PHE A 423 -13.31 8.79 -4.37
CA PHE A 423 -12.45 9.70 -5.15
C PHE A 423 -12.95 11.15 -5.03
N TYR A 424 -13.18 11.63 -3.81
CA TYR A 424 -13.73 12.95 -3.52
C TYR A 424 -12.81 14.11 -3.90
N ASN A 425 -11.55 13.84 -4.22
CA ASN A 425 -10.58 14.76 -4.78
C ASN A 425 -10.81 15.05 -6.28
N LEU A 426 -11.68 14.29 -6.95
CA LEU A 426 -12.07 14.52 -8.34
C LEU A 426 -13.42 15.27 -8.35
N ARG A 427 -13.47 16.43 -9.00
CA ARG A 427 -14.65 17.30 -9.08
C ARG A 427 -15.16 17.44 -10.51
#